data_5c260b04ff8c526816722a375c7b5951
#
_entry.id   5c260b04ff8c526816722a375c7b5951
#
_cell.length_a   1.000
_cell.length_b   1.000
_cell.length_c   1.000
_cell.angle_alpha   90.00
_cell.angle_beta   90.00
_cell.angle_gamma   90.00
#
_symmetry.space_group_name_H-M   'P 1'
#
loop_
_entity.id
_entity.type
_entity.pdbx_description
1 polymer ?
#
loop_
_entity_poly.entity_id
_entity_poly.type
_entity_poly.pdbx_seq_one_letter_code
_entity_poly.pdbx_strand_id
1 'polypeptide(L)'
;MHMVGFFPGSSIGNFEPESAREFLARVAGTLGAGGHLLIGVDCKKDTKTLELAYNDPEGVTAQFNLNALVHLNRVLKTDFDPQAFAHEAHYNESSGCIQMFLRSLVDQRVDVCGEHILFSAGERLHTENSYKYTPVEFGQLAGSAGFDIQRQWLDDQSYFGLYLLRAR
;
A
#
# COMPACT_ATOMS: atom_id res chain seq x y z
N MET A 1 -27.23 -10.04 16.39
CA MET A 1 -26.82 -9.85 14.97
C MET A 1 -25.35 -9.43 15.01
N HIS A 2 -24.45 -10.12 14.29
CA HIS A 2 -23.04 -9.75 14.26
C HIS A 2 -22.77 -8.93 13.00
N MET A 3 -21.92 -7.89 13.13
CA MET A 3 -21.49 -7.10 12.00
C MET A 3 -20.42 -7.83 11.19
N VAL A 4 -20.38 -7.58 9.88
CA VAL A 4 -19.36 -8.08 8.97
C VAL A 4 -18.75 -6.90 8.23
N GLY A 5 -17.43 -6.71 8.41
CA GLY A 5 -16.62 -5.80 7.62
C GLY A 5 -16.11 -6.47 6.34
N PHE A 6 -15.86 -5.69 5.28
CA PHE A 6 -15.32 -6.15 4.02
C PHE A 6 -14.20 -5.23 3.55
N PHE A 7 -12.96 -5.75 3.43
CA PHE A 7 -11.75 -5.00 3.08
C PHE A 7 -10.87 -5.81 2.11
N PRO A 8 -11.27 -5.93 0.82
CA PRO A 8 -10.78 -6.98 -0.07
C PRO A 8 -9.48 -6.68 -0.80
N GLY A 9 -9.14 -5.42 -1.09
CA GLY A 9 -8.16 -5.02 -2.09
C GLY A 9 -6.70 -4.96 -1.63
N SER A 10 -6.33 -5.64 -0.54
CA SER A 10 -4.98 -5.56 0.05
C SER A 10 -4.50 -4.16 0.46
N SER A 11 -5.41 -3.20 0.57
CA SER A 11 -5.08 -1.83 0.99
C SER A 11 -4.51 -1.75 2.42
N ILE A 12 -4.58 -2.85 3.18
CA ILE A 12 -3.88 -2.98 4.46
C ILE A 12 -2.35 -2.86 4.29
N GLY A 13 -1.82 -3.25 3.13
CA GLY A 13 -0.42 -3.12 2.79
C GLY A 13 0.06 -1.67 2.65
N ASN A 14 -0.84 -0.71 2.48
CA ASN A 14 -0.48 0.71 2.36
C ASN A 14 -0.20 1.37 3.73
N PHE A 15 -0.48 0.67 4.82
CA PHE A 15 -0.16 1.14 6.16
C PHE A 15 1.19 0.60 6.62
N GLU A 16 1.97 1.45 7.30
CA GLU A 16 3.09 0.96 8.11
C GLU A 16 2.61 -0.12 9.10
N PRO A 17 3.43 -1.13 9.44
CA PRO A 17 2.99 -2.28 10.23
C PRO A 17 2.26 -1.90 11.53
N GLU A 18 2.75 -0.90 12.25
CA GLU A 18 2.09 -0.44 13.48
C GLU A 18 0.75 0.26 13.18
N SER A 19 0.69 1.09 12.14
CA SER A 19 -0.56 1.71 11.70
C SER A 19 -1.57 0.69 11.19
N ALA A 20 -1.12 -0.39 10.54
CA ALA A 20 -1.96 -1.52 10.14
C ALA A 20 -2.56 -2.22 11.36
N ARG A 21 -1.74 -2.46 12.41
CA ARG A 21 -2.19 -3.02 13.68
C ARG A 21 -3.26 -2.14 14.34
N GLU A 22 -3.01 -0.83 14.41
CA GLU A 22 -3.97 0.13 14.99
C GLU A 22 -5.26 0.20 14.18
N PHE A 23 -5.17 0.21 12.85
CA PHE A 23 -6.34 0.16 11.98
C PHE A 23 -7.18 -1.08 12.27
N LEU A 24 -6.58 -2.27 12.29
CA LEU A 24 -7.27 -3.51 12.60
C LEU A 24 -7.88 -3.50 14.01
N ALA A 25 -7.19 -2.96 15.01
CA ALA A 25 -7.71 -2.85 16.37
C ALA A 25 -8.96 -1.95 16.44
N ARG A 26 -8.96 -0.81 15.70
CA ARG A 26 -10.16 0.04 15.58
C ARG A 26 -11.32 -0.69 14.90
N VAL A 27 -11.02 -1.46 13.84
CA VAL A 27 -12.02 -2.29 13.15
C VAL A 27 -12.60 -3.33 14.11
N ALA A 28 -11.76 -4.04 14.89
CA ALA A 28 -12.23 -5.01 15.89
C ALA A 28 -13.17 -4.35 16.92
N GLY A 29 -12.79 -3.19 17.44
CA GLY A 29 -13.63 -2.40 18.36
C GLY A 29 -14.97 -1.99 17.75
N THR A 30 -14.96 -1.60 16.46
CA THR A 30 -16.20 -1.20 15.75
C THR A 30 -17.12 -2.40 15.50
N LEU A 31 -16.57 -3.55 15.14
CA LEU A 31 -17.34 -4.78 14.87
C LEU A 31 -17.88 -5.40 16.16
N GLY A 32 -17.21 -5.16 17.29
CA GLY A 32 -17.51 -5.76 18.58
C GLY A 32 -17.24 -7.25 18.67
N ALA A 33 -17.30 -7.80 19.88
CA ALA A 33 -17.02 -9.21 20.12
C ALA A 33 -17.92 -10.13 19.27
N GLY A 34 -17.30 -11.07 18.58
CA GLY A 34 -17.97 -11.99 17.65
C GLY A 34 -18.30 -11.40 16.27
N GLY A 35 -18.01 -10.13 16.02
CA GLY A 35 -18.08 -9.52 14.68
C GLY A 35 -17.01 -10.10 13.75
N HIS A 36 -17.20 -10.01 12.44
CA HIS A 36 -16.29 -10.61 11.46
C HIS A 36 -15.74 -9.57 10.50
N LEU A 37 -14.50 -9.79 10.05
CA LEU A 37 -13.86 -9.03 8.96
C LEU A 37 -13.42 -10.01 7.87
N LEU A 38 -13.88 -9.79 6.64
CA LEU A 38 -13.33 -10.45 5.46
C LEU A 38 -12.29 -9.49 4.83
N ILE A 39 -11.03 -9.91 4.83
CA ILE A 39 -9.91 -9.08 4.37
C ILE A 39 -9.05 -9.81 3.36
N GLY A 40 -8.68 -9.09 2.28
CA GLY A 40 -7.73 -9.57 1.28
C GLY A 40 -6.33 -9.02 1.55
N VAL A 41 -5.32 -9.86 1.37
CA VAL A 41 -3.92 -9.54 1.68
C VAL A 41 -3.01 -10.08 0.58
N ASP A 42 -2.21 -9.22 0.00
CA ASP A 42 -1.19 -9.60 -0.98
C ASP A 42 -0.01 -10.26 -0.27
N CYS A 43 0.40 -11.44 -0.77
CA CYS A 43 1.41 -12.25 -0.12
C CYS A 43 2.82 -11.91 -0.59
N LYS A 44 3.81 -12.17 0.25
CA LYS A 44 5.22 -12.20 -0.15
C LYS A 44 5.41 -13.28 -1.22
N LYS A 45 6.09 -12.92 -2.28
CA LYS A 45 6.44 -13.79 -3.42
C LYS A 45 7.80 -13.36 -3.98
N ASP A 46 8.26 -13.96 -5.04
CA ASP A 46 9.56 -13.59 -5.61
C ASP A 46 9.62 -12.12 -6.05
N THR A 47 10.80 -11.52 -5.88
CA THR A 47 11.03 -10.09 -6.13
C THR A 47 10.65 -9.68 -7.55
N LYS A 48 10.95 -10.53 -8.55
CA LYS A 48 10.65 -10.21 -9.96
C LYS A 48 9.15 -10.11 -10.22
N THR A 49 8.38 -11.04 -9.67
CA THR A 49 6.91 -11.02 -9.78
C THR A 49 6.33 -9.78 -9.11
N LEU A 50 6.85 -9.41 -7.91
CA LEU A 50 6.42 -8.22 -7.21
C LEU A 50 6.75 -6.95 -7.99
N GLU A 51 7.99 -6.78 -8.42
CA GLU A 51 8.44 -5.59 -9.14
C GLU A 51 7.76 -5.45 -10.49
N LEU A 52 7.53 -6.56 -11.22
CA LEU A 52 6.82 -6.55 -12.50
C LEU A 52 5.36 -6.08 -12.34
N ALA A 53 4.71 -6.44 -11.23
CA ALA A 53 3.34 -6.02 -10.97
C ALA A 53 3.21 -4.50 -10.73
N TYR A 54 4.28 -3.85 -10.24
CA TYR A 54 4.31 -2.40 -9.97
C TYR A 54 5.07 -1.58 -11.02
N ASN A 55 5.85 -2.24 -11.89
CA ASN A 55 6.48 -1.64 -13.09
C ASN A 55 5.94 -2.33 -14.34
N ASP A 56 4.61 -2.41 -14.45
CA ASP A 56 3.92 -3.10 -15.53
C ASP A 56 4.29 -2.54 -16.92
N PRO A 57 4.50 -3.39 -17.94
CA PRO A 57 4.91 -2.95 -19.28
C PRO A 57 3.91 -2.00 -19.94
N GLU A 58 2.63 -2.09 -19.61
CA GLU A 58 1.58 -1.21 -20.10
C GLU A 58 1.65 0.19 -19.48
N GLY A 59 2.43 0.36 -18.40
CA GLY A 59 2.63 1.63 -17.71
C GLY A 59 1.40 2.14 -16.94
N VAL A 60 0.45 1.27 -16.61
CA VAL A 60 -0.75 1.66 -15.88
C VAL A 60 -0.41 2.14 -14.47
N THR A 61 0.49 1.40 -13.78
CA THR A 61 0.96 1.79 -12.44
C THR A 61 1.75 3.10 -12.49
N ALA A 62 2.57 3.29 -13.52
CA ALA A 62 3.31 4.54 -13.72
C ALA A 62 2.36 5.73 -13.89
N GLN A 63 1.32 5.58 -14.72
CA GLN A 63 0.29 6.61 -14.90
C GLN A 63 -0.46 6.89 -13.59
N PHE A 64 -0.82 5.85 -12.85
CA PHE A 64 -1.46 6.00 -11.54
C PHE A 64 -0.60 6.81 -10.57
N ASN A 65 0.70 6.49 -10.48
CA ASN A 65 1.63 7.19 -9.59
C ASN A 65 1.83 8.66 -10.00
N LEU A 66 2.06 8.92 -11.30
CA LEU A 66 2.20 10.28 -11.85
C LEU A 66 0.93 11.11 -11.68
N ASN A 67 -0.25 10.47 -11.69
CA ASN A 67 -1.53 11.17 -11.47
C ASN A 67 -1.62 11.82 -10.08
N ALA A 68 -0.81 11.38 -9.10
CA ALA A 68 -0.71 12.05 -7.80
C ALA A 68 -0.27 13.51 -7.97
N LEU A 69 0.71 13.79 -8.86
CA LEU A 69 1.18 15.16 -9.15
C LEU A 69 0.08 16.00 -9.82
N VAL A 70 -0.64 15.39 -10.77
CA VAL A 70 -1.79 16.06 -11.43
C VAL A 70 -2.87 16.42 -10.39
N HIS A 71 -3.12 15.51 -9.44
CA HIS A 71 -4.08 15.74 -8.37
C HIS A 71 -3.63 16.87 -7.43
N LEU A 72 -2.34 16.88 -7.03
CA LEU A 72 -1.76 17.95 -6.21
C LEU A 72 -1.86 19.31 -6.91
N ASN A 73 -1.52 19.38 -8.20
CA ASN A 73 -1.66 20.60 -9.00
C ASN A 73 -3.09 21.15 -8.96
N ARG A 74 -4.09 20.25 -9.05
CA ARG A 74 -5.49 20.65 -9.04
C ARG A 74 -5.95 21.14 -7.67
N VAL A 75 -5.59 20.41 -6.60
CA VAL A 75 -6.13 20.63 -5.24
C VAL A 75 -5.37 21.73 -4.52
N LEU A 76 -4.04 21.71 -4.58
CA LEU A 76 -3.16 22.63 -3.86
C LEU A 76 -2.61 23.76 -4.74
N LYS A 77 -2.96 23.78 -6.04
CA LYS A 77 -2.48 24.79 -7.01
C LYS A 77 -0.94 24.79 -7.13
N THR A 78 -0.34 23.60 -7.04
CA THR A 78 1.08 23.38 -7.30
C THR A 78 1.36 23.40 -8.81
N ASP A 79 2.62 23.46 -9.21
CA ASP A 79 3.06 23.51 -10.59
C ASP A 79 3.98 22.34 -11.00
N PHE A 80 3.76 21.15 -10.41
CA PHE A 80 4.46 19.96 -10.86
C PHE A 80 4.29 19.71 -12.35
N ASP A 81 5.39 19.46 -13.07
CA ASP A 81 5.33 18.90 -14.42
C ASP A 81 5.42 17.37 -14.34
N PRO A 82 4.33 16.61 -14.56
CA PRO A 82 4.39 15.14 -14.50
C PRO A 82 5.35 14.53 -15.54
N GLN A 83 5.67 15.24 -16.63
CA GLN A 83 6.61 14.77 -17.66
C GLN A 83 8.08 14.90 -17.21
N ALA A 84 8.33 15.71 -16.19
CA ALA A 84 9.65 15.83 -15.57
C ALA A 84 9.93 14.78 -14.48
N PHE A 85 9.03 13.80 -14.30
CA PHE A 85 9.19 12.70 -13.37
C PHE A 85 9.02 11.35 -14.05
N ALA A 86 9.73 10.35 -13.53
CA ALA A 86 9.59 8.94 -13.91
C ALA A 86 9.15 8.11 -12.70
N HIS A 87 8.23 7.18 -12.93
CA HIS A 87 7.82 6.19 -11.93
C HIS A 87 8.93 5.14 -11.72
N GLU A 88 9.14 4.75 -10.48
CA GLU A 88 9.98 3.62 -10.07
C GLU A 88 9.30 2.87 -8.92
N ALA A 89 9.36 1.54 -8.95
CA ALA A 89 8.94 0.69 -7.85
C ALA A 89 9.99 -0.37 -7.55
N HIS A 90 10.33 -0.54 -6.28
CA HIS A 90 11.34 -1.49 -5.81
C HIS A 90 10.82 -2.29 -4.63
N TYR A 91 11.11 -3.60 -4.61
CA TYR A 91 10.82 -4.42 -3.45
C TYR A 91 11.97 -4.39 -2.46
N ASN A 92 11.67 -3.92 -1.27
CA ASN A 92 12.59 -3.96 -0.13
C ASN A 92 12.35 -5.25 0.66
N GLU A 93 13.19 -6.26 0.45
CA GLU A 93 13.06 -7.57 1.09
C GLU A 93 13.16 -7.48 2.62
N SER A 94 13.97 -6.57 3.16
CA SER A 94 14.16 -6.46 4.60
C SER A 94 12.91 -5.98 5.33
N SER A 95 12.14 -5.11 4.71
CA SER A 95 10.85 -4.64 5.23
C SER A 95 9.65 -5.41 4.69
N GLY A 96 9.82 -6.22 3.64
CA GLY A 96 8.73 -6.91 2.97
C GLY A 96 7.78 -5.98 2.22
N CYS A 97 8.29 -4.89 1.67
CA CYS A 97 7.49 -3.78 1.16
C CYS A 97 7.88 -3.40 -0.27
N ILE A 98 6.91 -3.25 -1.17
CA ILE A 98 7.09 -2.47 -2.39
C ILE A 98 7.06 -1.00 -2.00
N GLN A 99 8.07 -0.28 -2.46
CA GLN A 99 8.17 1.18 -2.31
C GLN A 99 8.07 1.82 -3.69
N MET A 100 7.10 2.74 -3.86
CA MET A 100 6.93 3.48 -5.10
C MET A 100 7.50 4.89 -4.97
N PHE A 101 8.12 5.35 -6.03
CA PHE A 101 8.76 6.66 -6.11
C PHE A 101 8.40 7.36 -7.42
N LEU A 102 8.47 8.69 -7.38
CA LEU A 102 8.60 9.53 -8.55
C LEU A 102 10.00 10.15 -8.55
N ARG A 103 10.81 9.77 -9.54
CA ARG A 103 12.18 10.26 -9.67
C ARG A 103 12.20 11.48 -10.58
N SER A 104 12.74 12.60 -10.13
CA SER A 104 12.94 13.78 -10.97
C SER A 104 13.91 13.49 -12.10
N LEU A 105 13.54 13.84 -13.33
CA LEU A 105 14.38 13.65 -14.53
C LEU A 105 15.36 14.80 -14.74
N VAL A 106 15.10 15.95 -14.12
CA VAL A 106 15.87 17.19 -14.29
C VAL A 106 16.00 17.91 -12.94
N ASP A 107 16.95 18.86 -12.87
CA ASP A 107 16.94 19.85 -11.81
C ASP A 107 15.73 20.78 -12.03
N GLN A 108 14.87 20.88 -11.02
CA GLN A 108 13.64 21.68 -11.16
C GLN A 108 13.22 22.29 -9.82
N ARG A 109 12.43 23.34 -9.93
CA ARG A 109 11.79 24.00 -8.80
C ARG A 109 10.28 23.86 -8.96
N VAL A 110 9.62 23.46 -7.89
CA VAL A 110 8.16 23.34 -7.83
C VAL A 110 7.62 24.27 -6.76
N ASP A 111 6.59 25.01 -7.07
CA ASP A 111 5.85 25.82 -6.09
C ASP A 111 4.77 24.95 -5.41
N VAL A 112 4.85 24.89 -4.09
CA VAL A 112 3.87 24.17 -3.25
C VAL A 112 3.32 25.14 -2.23
N CYS A 113 2.13 25.68 -2.47
CA CYS A 113 1.46 26.62 -1.57
C CYS A 113 2.30 27.87 -1.24
N GLY A 114 3.10 28.38 -2.19
CA GLY A 114 3.98 29.54 -2.03
C GLY A 114 5.37 29.21 -1.49
N GLU A 115 5.63 27.96 -1.14
CA GLU A 115 6.98 27.47 -0.80
C GLU A 115 7.63 26.84 -2.04
N HIS A 116 8.93 27.07 -2.22
CA HIS A 116 9.68 26.51 -3.34
C HIS A 116 10.44 25.26 -2.93
N ILE A 117 10.06 24.12 -3.51
CA ILE A 117 10.77 22.85 -3.34
C ILE A 117 11.70 22.65 -4.53
N LEU A 118 12.97 22.38 -4.25
CA LEU A 118 13.98 22.08 -5.25
C LEU A 118 14.15 20.58 -5.35
N PHE A 119 14.11 20.05 -6.56
CA PHE A 119 14.44 18.67 -6.88
C PHE A 119 15.70 18.66 -7.73
N SER A 120 16.67 17.85 -7.33
CA SER A 120 17.82 17.54 -8.19
C SER A 120 17.46 16.43 -9.18
N ALA A 121 18.10 16.41 -10.33
CA ALA A 121 18.00 15.30 -11.27
C ALA A 121 18.40 13.99 -10.58
N GLY A 122 17.52 12.98 -10.65
CA GLY A 122 17.68 11.70 -9.95
C GLY A 122 17.10 11.65 -8.53
N GLU A 123 16.69 12.78 -7.95
CA GLU A 123 16.05 12.79 -6.64
C GLU A 123 14.69 12.07 -6.65
N ARG A 124 14.39 11.32 -5.59
CA ARG A 124 13.20 10.48 -5.47
C ARG A 124 12.21 11.05 -4.47
N LEU A 125 11.00 11.27 -4.93
CA LEU A 125 9.84 11.53 -4.08
C LEU A 125 9.14 10.20 -3.79
N HIS A 126 9.15 9.77 -2.53
CA HIS A 126 8.45 8.56 -2.10
C HIS A 126 6.95 8.81 -2.09
N THR A 127 6.17 7.96 -2.76
CA THR A 127 4.73 8.15 -2.96
C THR A 127 3.88 7.12 -2.23
N GLU A 128 4.29 5.86 -2.19
CA GLU A 128 3.49 4.79 -1.61
C GLU A 128 4.36 3.64 -1.08
N ASN A 129 3.91 3.03 0.01
CA ASN A 129 4.34 1.73 0.48
C ASN A 129 3.26 0.69 0.21
N SER A 130 3.67 -0.55 -0.10
CA SER A 130 2.75 -1.69 -0.19
C SER A 130 3.40 -2.91 0.45
N TYR A 131 3.10 -3.10 1.75
CA TYR A 131 3.59 -4.23 2.54
C TYR A 131 2.96 -5.53 2.10
N LYS A 132 3.77 -6.56 2.01
CA LYS A 132 3.40 -7.94 1.69
C LYS A 132 3.60 -8.79 2.92
N TYR A 133 2.70 -9.72 3.15
CA TYR A 133 2.72 -10.54 4.34
C TYR A 133 2.76 -12.03 3.97
N THR A 134 3.55 -12.82 4.68
CA THR A 134 3.28 -14.26 4.71
C THR A 134 2.00 -14.52 5.51
N PRO A 135 1.34 -15.68 5.33
CA PRO A 135 0.17 -16.03 6.15
C PRO A 135 0.45 -16.01 7.65
N VAL A 136 1.67 -16.35 8.05
CA VAL A 136 2.10 -16.33 9.47
C VAL A 136 2.22 -14.89 9.97
N GLU A 137 2.88 -14.00 9.23
CA GLU A 137 3.04 -12.59 9.60
C GLU A 137 1.69 -11.89 9.71
N PHE A 138 0.80 -12.13 8.73
CA PHE A 138 -0.54 -11.54 8.77
C PHE A 138 -1.36 -12.09 9.95
N GLY A 139 -1.23 -13.39 10.24
CA GLY A 139 -1.87 -13.99 11.42
C GLY A 139 -1.41 -13.37 12.74
N GLN A 140 -0.12 -13.08 12.87
CA GLN A 140 0.44 -12.38 14.03
C GLN A 140 -0.08 -10.95 14.14
N LEU A 141 -0.10 -10.22 13.02
CA LEU A 141 -0.64 -8.86 12.94
C LEU A 141 -2.12 -8.83 13.38
N ALA A 142 -2.97 -9.67 12.78
CA ALA A 142 -4.38 -9.77 13.11
C ALA A 142 -4.60 -10.18 14.58
N GLY A 143 -3.83 -11.16 15.06
CA GLY A 143 -3.86 -11.62 16.45
C GLY A 143 -3.50 -10.52 17.44
N SER A 144 -2.49 -9.71 17.16
CA SER A 144 -2.08 -8.59 18.01
C SER A 144 -3.13 -7.45 18.04
N ALA A 145 -3.98 -7.38 16.99
CA ALA A 145 -5.05 -6.40 16.84
C ALA A 145 -6.42 -6.85 17.38
N GLY A 146 -6.50 -8.01 18.05
CA GLY A 146 -7.74 -8.48 18.67
C GLY A 146 -8.61 -9.38 17.79
N PHE A 147 -8.04 -9.96 16.73
CA PHE A 147 -8.74 -10.90 15.88
C PHE A 147 -8.22 -12.34 16.01
N ASP A 148 -9.11 -13.29 15.79
CA ASP A 148 -8.79 -14.71 15.54
C ASP A 148 -9.10 -15.05 14.09
N ILE A 149 -8.19 -15.78 13.41
CA ILE A 149 -8.46 -16.28 12.05
C ILE A 149 -9.44 -17.45 12.16
N GLN A 150 -10.62 -17.28 11.56
CA GLN A 150 -11.64 -18.34 11.46
C GLN A 150 -11.43 -19.20 10.22
N ARG A 151 -11.10 -18.55 9.09
CA ARG A 151 -10.79 -19.21 7.83
C ARG A 151 -9.76 -18.41 7.05
N GLN A 152 -8.99 -19.15 6.25
CA GLN A 152 -8.02 -18.61 5.32
C GLN A 152 -8.17 -19.35 3.99
N TRP A 153 -8.11 -18.60 2.91
CA TRP A 153 -8.04 -19.11 1.55
C TRP A 153 -6.84 -18.45 0.86
N LEU A 154 -6.07 -19.26 0.16
CA LEU A 154 -4.96 -18.81 -0.68
C LEU A 154 -5.25 -19.26 -2.10
N ASP A 155 -4.81 -18.52 -3.10
CA ASP A 155 -4.78 -19.00 -4.46
C ASP A 155 -3.73 -20.13 -4.62
N ASP A 156 -3.75 -20.84 -5.76
CA ASP A 156 -2.88 -22.00 -6.02
C ASP A 156 -1.38 -21.68 -5.91
N GLN A 157 -1.00 -20.44 -6.18
CA GLN A 157 0.37 -19.95 -6.09
C GLN A 157 0.70 -19.29 -4.75
N SER A 158 -0.29 -19.18 -3.86
CA SER A 158 -0.18 -18.44 -2.59
C SER A 158 0.24 -16.98 -2.77
N TYR A 159 -0.19 -16.35 -3.86
CA TYR A 159 0.11 -14.96 -4.17
C TYR A 159 -0.81 -13.99 -3.46
N PHE A 160 -2.02 -14.41 -3.14
CA PHE A 160 -3.02 -13.61 -2.47
C PHE A 160 -3.78 -14.43 -1.42
N GLY A 161 -4.00 -13.85 -0.25
CA GLY A 161 -4.76 -14.47 0.83
C GLY A 161 -6.06 -13.73 1.09
N LEU A 162 -7.14 -14.50 1.25
CA LEU A 162 -8.41 -14.01 1.79
C LEU A 162 -8.60 -14.60 3.19
N TYR A 163 -8.89 -13.76 4.16
CA TYR A 163 -9.00 -14.15 5.56
C TYR A 163 -10.36 -13.74 6.12
N LEU A 164 -11.06 -14.68 6.73
CA LEU A 164 -12.21 -14.40 7.59
C LEU A 164 -11.71 -14.33 9.04
N LEU A 165 -11.74 -13.14 9.58
CA LEU A 165 -11.32 -12.84 10.95
C LEU A 165 -12.55 -12.68 11.85
N ARG A 166 -12.43 -13.07 13.13
CA ARG A 166 -13.44 -12.85 14.16
C ARG A 166 -12.86 -11.96 15.26
N ALA A 167 -13.54 -10.89 15.59
CA ALA A 167 -13.18 -10.03 16.73
C ALA A 167 -13.41 -10.75 18.06
N ARG A 168 -12.43 -10.64 18.96
CA ARG A 168 -12.48 -11.22 20.32
C ARG A 168 -13.39 -10.46 21.27
#